data_221463bb517cacdfb07ea82a2bce4591
#
_entry.id   221463bb517cacdfb07ea82a2bce4591
#
_cell.length_a   1.000
_cell.length_b   1.000
_cell.length_c   1.000
_cell.angle_alpha   90.00
_cell.angle_beta   90.00
_cell.angle_gamma   90.00
#
_symmetry.space_group_name_H-M   'P 1'
#
loop_
_entity.id
_entity.type
_entity.pdbx_description
1 polymer ?
#
loop_
_entity_poly.entity_id
_entity_poly.type
_entity_poly.pdbx_seq_one_letter_code
_entity_poly.pdbx_strand_id
1 'polypeptide(L)'
;MLDAPELDCWLHPDVEVRPSSIAGDGLFARAPIAAGTVVSRLGGRVVVWRELRDMLSLAARQPDHPYIDTITLTDTLHLVLPPGRPNGKGNHSCEPNLWWVDAYSLAARRDIDADEELTNDYATSTASAEFSMDCRCRSAVCRGVVTGNDWQLAELRQRYGEHWVPALTELIDEHESKNV
;
A
#
# COMPACT_ATOMS: atom_id res chain seq x y z
N MET A 1 -17.42 10.32 -4.45
CA MET A 1 -17.00 9.82 -5.78
C MET A 1 -15.49 9.98 -5.82
N LEU A 2 -14.75 8.90 -6.06
CA LEU A 2 -13.28 8.97 -6.16
C LEU A 2 -12.90 9.76 -7.41
N ASP A 3 -11.94 10.67 -7.28
CA ASP A 3 -11.34 11.33 -8.43
C ASP A 3 -10.61 10.29 -9.29
N ALA A 4 -10.51 10.56 -10.61
CA ALA A 4 -9.77 9.66 -11.49
C ALA A 4 -8.28 9.74 -11.17
N PRO A 5 -7.56 8.59 -11.10
CA PRO A 5 -6.11 8.61 -10.91
C PRO A 5 -5.41 9.20 -12.15
N GLU A 6 -4.21 9.70 -11.94
CA GLU A 6 -3.29 10.00 -13.04
C GLU A 6 -2.96 8.71 -13.82
N LEU A 7 -2.58 8.85 -15.11
CA LEU A 7 -2.24 7.69 -15.94
C LEU A 7 -0.92 7.02 -15.54
N ASP A 8 -0.04 7.76 -14.87
CA ASP A 8 1.28 7.29 -14.45
C ASP A 8 1.53 7.56 -12.98
N CYS A 9 2.42 6.77 -12.39
CA CYS A 9 2.85 6.96 -11.02
C CYS A 9 3.87 8.11 -10.90
N TRP A 10 3.84 8.80 -9.76
CA TRP A 10 4.86 9.78 -9.40
C TRP A 10 5.55 9.37 -8.11
N LEU A 11 6.86 9.54 -8.05
CA LEU A 11 7.67 9.32 -6.87
C LEU A 11 8.45 10.59 -6.56
N HIS A 12 8.55 10.93 -5.26
CA HIS A 12 9.29 12.11 -4.81
C HIS A 12 10.75 12.05 -5.30
N PRO A 13 11.34 13.17 -5.79
CA PRO A 13 12.71 13.15 -6.33
C PRO A 13 13.78 12.70 -5.33
N ASP A 14 13.55 12.92 -4.02
CA ASP A 14 14.45 12.45 -2.96
C ASP A 14 14.14 11.01 -2.49
N VAL A 15 13.39 10.22 -3.28
CA VAL A 15 13.19 8.78 -3.05
C VAL A 15 13.86 7.99 -4.15
N GLU A 16 14.54 6.93 -3.78
CA GLU A 16 15.20 5.99 -4.70
C GLU A 16 14.96 4.54 -4.34
N VAL A 17 15.18 3.65 -5.32
CA VAL A 17 15.11 2.20 -5.12
C VAL A 17 16.50 1.69 -4.73
N ARG A 18 16.56 0.92 -3.64
CA ARG A 18 17.77 0.20 -3.19
C ARG A 18 17.42 -1.21 -2.72
N PRO A 19 18.40 -2.15 -2.64
CA PRO A 19 18.20 -3.43 -1.96
C PRO A 19 17.74 -3.22 -0.50
N SER A 20 16.71 -3.96 -0.09
CA SER A 20 16.11 -3.85 1.25
C SER A 20 16.49 -5.03 2.14
N SER A 21 16.63 -4.76 3.43
CA SER A 21 16.78 -5.80 4.45
C SER A 21 15.45 -6.48 4.82
N ILE A 22 14.32 -5.91 4.39
CA ILE A 22 12.97 -6.45 4.62
C ILE A 22 12.67 -7.49 3.55
N ALA A 23 12.64 -7.06 2.27
CA ALA A 23 12.43 -7.95 1.14
C ALA A 23 12.86 -7.30 -0.17
N GLY A 24 13.61 -8.01 -1.01
CA GLY A 24 13.99 -7.60 -2.36
C GLY A 24 14.54 -6.18 -2.44
N ASP A 25 13.87 -5.34 -3.23
CA ASP A 25 14.13 -3.89 -3.28
C ASP A 25 13.17 -3.14 -2.36
N GLY A 26 13.58 -1.96 -1.91
CA GLY A 26 12.77 -1.01 -1.13
C GLY A 26 12.92 0.42 -1.62
N LEU A 27 12.08 1.31 -1.12
CA LEU A 27 12.18 2.74 -1.33
C LEU A 27 12.96 3.38 -0.19
N PHE A 28 13.91 4.25 -0.51
CA PHE A 28 14.78 4.90 0.48
C PHE A 28 14.83 6.41 0.28
N ALA A 29 14.91 7.16 1.37
CA ALA A 29 15.12 8.60 1.33
C ALA A 29 16.59 8.92 0.98
N ARG A 30 16.83 9.76 -0.04
CA ARG A 30 18.17 10.30 -0.37
C ARG A 30 18.55 11.47 0.52
N ALA A 31 17.56 12.19 1.01
CA ALA A 31 17.68 13.36 1.87
C ALA A 31 16.54 13.34 2.90
N PRO A 32 16.63 14.09 4.00
CA PRO A 32 15.56 14.17 4.97
C PRO A 32 14.23 14.61 4.34
N ILE A 33 13.14 13.94 4.67
CA ILE A 33 11.79 14.21 4.19
C ILE A 33 10.93 14.61 5.40
N ALA A 34 10.35 15.80 5.36
CA ALA A 34 9.52 16.30 6.45
C ALA A 34 8.16 15.55 6.54
N ALA A 35 7.63 15.42 7.75
CA ALA A 35 6.29 14.91 8.00
C ALA A 35 5.25 15.63 7.13
N GLY A 36 4.25 14.89 6.61
CA GLY A 36 3.21 15.40 5.73
C GLY A 36 3.61 15.52 4.26
N THR A 37 4.90 15.36 3.90
CA THR A 37 5.33 15.39 2.51
C THR A 37 4.77 14.18 1.75
N VAL A 38 4.05 14.40 0.65
CA VAL A 38 3.64 13.34 -0.26
C VAL A 38 4.89 12.77 -0.94
N VAL A 39 5.10 11.47 -0.82
CA VAL A 39 6.30 10.78 -1.35
C VAL A 39 5.99 9.86 -2.53
N SER A 40 4.76 9.39 -2.65
CA SER A 40 4.34 8.50 -3.73
C SER A 40 2.91 8.81 -4.13
N ARG A 41 2.65 8.96 -5.42
CA ARG A 41 1.30 8.96 -5.99
C ARG A 41 1.20 7.81 -6.97
N LEU A 42 0.21 6.96 -6.71
CA LEU A 42 -0.08 5.82 -7.57
C LEU A 42 -0.97 6.28 -8.71
N GLY A 43 -0.58 5.95 -9.91
CA GLY A 43 -1.35 6.17 -11.12
C GLY A 43 -1.58 4.85 -11.85
N GLY A 44 -2.34 4.90 -12.92
CA GLY A 44 -2.62 3.73 -13.72
C GLY A 44 -4.04 3.67 -14.22
N ARG A 45 -4.53 2.45 -14.44
CA ARG A 45 -5.85 2.19 -14.99
C ARG A 45 -6.79 1.59 -13.95
N VAL A 46 -7.96 2.20 -13.78
CA VAL A 46 -9.02 1.63 -12.96
C VAL A 46 -9.73 0.53 -13.76
N VAL A 47 -9.86 -0.64 -13.15
CA VAL A 47 -10.48 -1.83 -13.73
C VAL A 47 -11.49 -2.44 -12.76
N VAL A 48 -12.48 -3.17 -13.29
CA VAL A 48 -13.37 -3.98 -12.46
C VAL A 48 -12.71 -5.32 -12.10
N TRP A 49 -13.17 -5.95 -11.03
CA TRP A 49 -12.63 -7.24 -10.57
C TRP A 49 -12.52 -8.31 -11.65
N ARG A 50 -13.52 -8.41 -12.53
CA ARG A 50 -13.49 -9.37 -13.64
C ARG A 50 -12.27 -9.16 -14.55
N GLU A 51 -12.01 -7.91 -14.93
CA GLU A 51 -10.88 -7.57 -15.79
C GLU A 51 -9.55 -7.82 -15.09
N LEU A 52 -9.42 -7.43 -13.81
CA LEU A 52 -8.22 -7.70 -13.02
C LEU A 52 -7.95 -9.20 -12.94
N ARG A 53 -8.95 -10.01 -12.65
CA ARG A 53 -8.81 -11.47 -12.59
C ARG A 53 -8.33 -12.07 -13.91
N ASP A 54 -8.85 -11.57 -15.04
CA ASP A 54 -8.44 -12.03 -16.37
C ASP A 54 -6.96 -11.64 -16.64
N MET A 55 -6.53 -10.44 -16.22
CA MET A 55 -5.12 -10.00 -16.30
C MET A 55 -4.20 -10.87 -15.43
N LEU A 56 -4.57 -11.14 -14.18
CA LEU A 56 -3.80 -12.00 -13.26
C LEU A 56 -3.68 -13.42 -13.81
N SER A 57 -4.79 -13.96 -14.37
CA SER A 57 -4.81 -15.29 -14.98
C SER A 57 -3.90 -15.38 -16.22
N LEU A 58 -3.83 -14.30 -17.00
CA LEU A 58 -2.95 -14.22 -18.16
C LEU A 58 -1.48 -14.12 -17.73
N ALA A 59 -1.17 -13.27 -16.74
CA ALA A 59 0.17 -13.13 -16.19
C ALA A 59 0.70 -14.45 -15.61
N ALA A 60 -0.14 -15.18 -14.87
CA ALA A 60 0.22 -16.49 -14.30
C ALA A 60 0.56 -17.58 -15.35
N ARG A 61 0.13 -17.40 -16.61
CA ARG A 61 0.42 -18.33 -17.71
C ARG A 61 1.70 -17.97 -18.48
N GLN A 62 2.27 -16.79 -18.22
CA GLN A 62 3.51 -16.36 -18.88
C GLN A 62 4.73 -17.01 -18.19
N PRO A 63 5.81 -17.35 -18.93
CA PRO A 63 6.96 -18.04 -18.35
C PRO A 63 7.70 -17.25 -17.27
N ASP A 64 7.65 -15.92 -17.34
CA ASP A 64 8.27 -14.98 -16.41
C ASP A 64 7.36 -14.56 -15.25
N HIS A 65 6.09 -15.04 -15.26
CA HIS A 65 5.07 -14.74 -14.24
C HIS A 65 5.11 -13.26 -13.80
N PRO A 66 4.86 -12.29 -14.70
CA PRO A 66 5.01 -10.88 -14.39
C PRO A 66 4.07 -10.48 -13.25
N TYR A 67 4.63 -9.81 -12.26
CA TYR A 67 3.86 -9.28 -11.15
C TYR A 67 3.02 -8.08 -11.61
N ILE A 68 1.75 -8.06 -11.21
CA ILE A 68 0.83 -6.97 -11.49
C ILE A 68 0.56 -6.23 -10.18
N ASP A 69 1.09 -5.01 -10.06
CA ASP A 69 0.84 -4.14 -8.91
C ASP A 69 -0.59 -3.61 -8.94
N THR A 70 -1.32 -3.81 -7.85
CA THR A 70 -2.72 -3.37 -7.75
C THR A 70 -3.07 -2.83 -6.37
N ILE A 71 -4.02 -1.89 -6.34
CA ILE A 71 -4.66 -1.37 -5.13
C ILE A 71 -6.16 -1.54 -5.27
N THR A 72 -6.82 -2.01 -4.22
CA THR A 72 -8.28 -2.05 -4.16
C THR A 72 -8.82 -0.65 -3.81
N LEU A 73 -9.65 -0.08 -4.69
CA LEU A 73 -10.25 1.24 -4.51
C LEU A 73 -11.63 1.18 -3.87
N THR A 74 -12.44 0.19 -4.30
CA THR A 74 -13.75 -0.14 -3.74
C THR A 74 -13.92 -1.66 -3.76
N ASP A 75 -15.06 -2.17 -3.33
CA ASP A 75 -15.43 -3.59 -3.43
C ASP A 75 -15.36 -4.15 -4.86
N THR A 76 -15.51 -3.29 -5.86
CA THR A 76 -15.60 -3.67 -7.29
C THR A 76 -14.52 -3.08 -8.18
N LEU A 77 -13.80 -2.03 -7.72
CA LEU A 77 -12.83 -1.28 -8.52
C LEU A 77 -11.41 -1.43 -7.98
N HIS A 78 -10.49 -1.64 -8.88
CA HIS A 78 -9.06 -1.79 -8.60
C HIS A 78 -8.24 -0.86 -9.49
N LEU A 79 -7.20 -0.27 -8.93
CA LEU A 79 -6.16 0.42 -9.68
C LEU A 79 -5.09 -0.60 -10.08
N VAL A 80 -4.78 -0.66 -11.37
CA VAL A 80 -3.65 -1.42 -11.90
C VAL A 80 -2.55 -0.44 -12.27
N LEU A 81 -1.41 -0.54 -11.63
CA LEU A 81 -0.27 0.33 -11.86
C LEU A 81 0.41 0.01 -13.21
N PRO A 82 1.01 1.01 -13.88
CA PRO A 82 1.84 0.77 -15.04
C PRO A 82 3.04 -0.12 -14.66
N PRO A 83 3.42 -1.10 -15.52
CA PRO A 83 4.50 -2.02 -15.19
C PRO A 83 5.84 -1.31 -15.00
N GLY A 84 6.65 -1.84 -14.08
CA GLY A 84 8.03 -1.37 -13.86
C GLY A 84 8.14 -0.02 -13.13
N ARG A 85 7.09 0.46 -12.52
CA ARG A 85 7.15 1.69 -11.72
C ARG A 85 7.76 1.43 -10.35
N PRO A 86 8.65 2.32 -9.86
CA PRO A 86 9.32 2.14 -8.57
C PRO A 86 8.35 2.16 -7.39
N ASN A 87 7.18 2.77 -7.53
CA ASN A 87 6.17 2.88 -6.47
C ASN A 87 5.74 1.52 -5.89
N GLY A 88 5.75 0.45 -6.68
CA GLY A 88 5.48 -0.92 -6.24
C GLY A 88 6.59 -1.56 -5.39
N LYS A 89 7.72 -0.86 -5.17
CA LYS A 89 8.83 -1.34 -4.33
C LYS A 89 8.72 -0.94 -2.86
N GLY A 90 7.64 -0.28 -2.45
CA GLY A 90 7.39 0.07 -1.06
C GLY A 90 7.15 -1.19 -0.20
N ASN A 91 8.05 -1.50 0.75
CA ASN A 91 7.92 -2.64 1.63
C ASN A 91 6.94 -2.40 2.78
N HIS A 92 6.45 -3.50 3.36
CA HIS A 92 5.63 -3.46 4.55
C HIS A 92 6.44 -3.29 5.83
N SER A 93 5.91 -2.46 6.76
CA SER A 93 6.30 -2.47 8.17
C SER A 93 5.07 -2.39 9.08
N CYS A 94 5.11 -3.07 10.23
CA CYS A 94 4.12 -2.90 11.30
C CYS A 94 4.30 -1.59 12.07
N GLU A 95 5.40 -0.89 11.85
CA GLU A 95 5.70 0.45 12.35
C GLU A 95 6.16 1.34 11.17
N PRO A 96 5.23 1.66 10.24
CA PRO A 96 5.58 2.36 9.01
C PRO A 96 5.87 3.84 9.24
N ASN A 97 6.64 4.43 8.35
CA ASN A 97 6.85 5.88 8.27
C ASN A 97 6.01 6.56 7.18
N LEU A 98 5.21 5.79 6.43
CA LEU A 98 4.22 6.31 5.48
C LEU A 98 2.80 5.92 5.90
N TRP A 99 1.83 6.73 5.43
CA TRP A 99 0.41 6.44 5.48
C TRP A 99 -0.34 7.02 4.29
N TRP A 100 -1.56 6.58 4.08
CA TRP A 100 -2.43 7.10 3.03
C TRP A 100 -2.99 8.47 3.40
N VAL A 101 -2.99 9.40 2.46
CA VAL A 101 -3.60 10.74 2.62
C VAL A 101 -4.77 10.97 1.66
N ASP A 102 -4.89 10.12 0.66
CA ASP A 102 -6.04 10.00 -0.25
C ASP A 102 -6.03 8.59 -0.87
N ALA A 103 -6.90 8.35 -1.86
CA ALA A 103 -7.03 7.05 -2.52
C ALA A 103 -5.77 6.57 -3.25
N TYR A 104 -4.84 7.47 -3.56
CA TYR A 104 -3.71 7.21 -4.46
C TYR A 104 -2.37 7.66 -3.89
N SER A 105 -2.34 8.42 -2.79
CA SER A 105 -1.14 9.09 -2.32
C SER A 105 -0.71 8.60 -0.94
N LEU A 106 0.58 8.32 -0.82
CA LEU A 106 1.28 8.06 0.43
C LEU A 106 2.11 9.29 0.83
N ALA A 107 2.01 9.70 2.10
CA ALA A 107 2.79 10.78 2.66
C ALA A 107 3.61 10.30 3.87
N ALA A 108 4.67 11.04 4.18
CA ALA A 108 5.47 10.83 5.37
C ALA A 108 4.63 11.06 6.64
N ARG A 109 4.50 10.03 7.46
CA ARG A 109 3.75 10.05 8.73
C ARG A 109 4.49 10.82 9.82
N ARG A 110 5.80 10.87 9.73
CA ARG A 110 6.75 11.58 10.59
C ARG A 110 7.92 12.08 9.73
N ASP A 111 8.82 12.84 10.31
CA ASP A 111 10.09 13.12 9.66
C ASP A 111 10.82 11.80 9.36
N ILE A 112 11.41 11.71 8.17
CA ILE A 112 12.17 10.56 7.66
C ILE A 112 13.60 11.05 7.44
N ASP A 113 14.56 10.35 8.03
CA ASP A 113 15.97 10.66 7.87
C ASP A 113 16.50 10.22 6.50
N ALA A 114 17.60 10.82 6.06
CA ALA A 114 18.33 10.32 4.91
C ALA A 114 18.76 8.86 5.15
N ASP A 115 18.75 8.05 4.10
CA ASP A 115 19.03 6.62 4.10
C ASP A 115 18.00 5.73 4.82
N GLU A 116 16.91 6.29 5.34
CA GLU A 116 15.82 5.52 5.93
C GLU A 116 14.95 4.86 4.85
N GLU A 117 14.54 3.61 5.07
CA GLU A 117 13.60 2.92 4.18
C GLU A 117 12.17 3.44 4.39
N LEU A 118 11.49 3.80 3.30
CA LEU A 118 10.11 4.20 3.29
C LEU A 118 9.21 2.96 3.27
N THR A 119 8.38 2.81 4.28
CA THR A 119 7.50 1.64 4.44
C THR A 119 6.08 2.05 4.75
N ASN A 120 5.11 1.26 4.29
CA ASN A 120 3.70 1.40 4.64
C ASN A 120 3.17 0.11 5.29
N ASP A 121 2.06 0.19 6.02
CA ASP A 121 1.39 -1.01 6.53
C ASP A 121 0.42 -1.54 5.47
N TYR A 122 0.64 -2.74 4.98
CA TYR A 122 -0.22 -3.37 3.96
C TYR A 122 -1.64 -3.60 4.46
N ALA A 123 -1.85 -3.72 5.78
CA ALA A 123 -3.19 -3.77 6.36
C ALA A 123 -4.04 -2.55 6.00
N THR A 124 -3.43 -1.39 5.70
CA THR A 124 -4.15 -0.15 5.36
C THR A 124 -4.62 -0.08 3.90
N SER A 125 -4.24 -1.06 3.07
CA SER A 125 -4.58 -1.11 1.65
C SER A 125 -5.00 -2.51 1.14
N THR A 126 -5.12 -3.51 2.03
CA THR A 126 -5.44 -4.89 1.66
C THR A 126 -6.60 -5.42 2.48
N ALA A 127 -7.68 -5.83 1.81
CA ALA A 127 -8.87 -6.46 2.41
C ALA A 127 -9.14 -7.87 1.85
N SER A 128 -8.23 -8.44 1.06
CA SER A 128 -8.39 -9.79 0.53
C SER A 128 -8.27 -10.82 1.65
N ALA A 129 -9.33 -11.59 1.90
CA ALA A 129 -9.32 -12.65 2.90
C ALA A 129 -8.25 -13.74 2.64
N GLU A 130 -7.79 -13.87 1.40
CA GLU A 130 -6.76 -14.82 1.00
C GLU A 130 -5.34 -14.28 1.20
N PHE A 131 -5.20 -12.96 1.46
CA PHE A 131 -3.89 -12.37 1.67
C PHE A 131 -3.32 -12.75 3.04
N SER A 132 -2.13 -13.31 3.02
CA SER A 132 -1.34 -13.61 4.22
C SER A 132 0.14 -13.60 3.86
N MET A 133 0.96 -12.94 4.68
CA MET A 133 2.41 -12.93 4.51
C MET A 133 3.15 -12.92 5.85
N ASP A 134 4.30 -13.59 5.90
CA ASP A 134 5.23 -13.49 7.01
C ASP A 134 5.89 -12.12 7.02
N CYS A 135 5.75 -11.39 8.13
CA CYS A 135 6.35 -10.08 8.28
C CYS A 135 7.82 -10.16 8.67
N ARG A 136 8.67 -9.40 7.97
CA ARG A 136 10.12 -9.33 8.20
C ARG A 136 10.58 -7.93 8.60
N CYS A 137 9.66 -7.04 9.02
CA CYS A 137 9.99 -5.64 9.33
C CYS A 137 10.89 -5.47 10.57
N ARG A 138 10.92 -6.45 11.47
CA ARG A 138 11.74 -6.45 12.71
C ARG A 138 11.45 -5.30 13.67
N SER A 139 10.32 -4.59 13.52
CA SER A 139 9.92 -3.58 14.50
C SER A 139 9.52 -4.21 15.83
N ALA A 140 9.57 -3.42 16.91
CA ALA A 140 9.18 -3.89 18.25
C ALA A 140 7.68 -4.30 18.33
N VAL A 141 6.86 -3.78 17.41
CA VAL A 141 5.42 -4.05 17.31
C VAL A 141 5.09 -4.98 16.12
N CYS A 142 6.08 -5.77 15.67
CA CYS A 142 5.89 -6.67 14.54
C CYS A 142 4.81 -7.72 14.85
N ARG A 143 3.82 -7.82 13.96
CA ARG A 143 2.72 -8.80 14.08
C ARG A 143 3.12 -10.23 13.74
N GLY A 144 4.31 -10.44 13.16
CA GLY A 144 4.78 -11.75 12.69
C GLY A 144 4.11 -12.20 11.39
N VAL A 145 2.80 -12.18 11.33
CA VAL A 145 2.00 -12.45 10.13
C VAL A 145 1.09 -11.25 9.87
N VAL A 146 0.98 -10.84 8.62
CA VAL A 146 0.07 -9.79 8.15
C VAL A 146 -0.97 -10.41 7.25
N THR A 147 -2.24 -10.10 7.51
CA THR A 147 -3.37 -10.69 6.78
C THR A 147 -4.30 -9.61 6.21
N GLY A 148 -5.13 -10.01 5.26
CA GLY A 148 -6.18 -9.14 4.72
C GLY A 148 -7.31 -8.83 5.70
N ASN A 149 -7.28 -9.41 6.91
CA ASN A 149 -8.25 -9.14 7.98
C ASN A 149 -7.69 -8.22 9.08
N ASP A 150 -6.44 -7.79 8.98
CA ASP A 150 -5.78 -6.98 10.02
C ASP A 150 -6.46 -5.62 10.23
N TRP A 151 -7.20 -5.11 9.23
CA TRP A 151 -8.01 -3.89 9.36
C TRP A 151 -9.08 -4.00 10.48
N GLN A 152 -9.45 -5.23 10.90
CA GLN A 152 -10.40 -5.47 12.01
C GLN A 152 -9.76 -5.28 13.39
N LEU A 153 -8.43 -5.18 13.48
CA LEU A 153 -7.73 -4.96 14.73
C LEU A 153 -7.97 -3.54 15.24
N ALA A 154 -8.60 -3.43 16.41
CA ALA A 154 -8.95 -2.14 17.01
C ALA A 154 -7.73 -1.22 17.21
N GLU A 155 -6.58 -1.80 17.55
CA GLU A 155 -5.32 -1.07 17.70
C GLU A 155 -4.84 -0.43 16.40
N LEU A 156 -5.07 -1.07 15.23
CA LEU A 156 -4.70 -0.50 13.94
C LEU A 156 -5.68 0.59 13.53
N ARG A 157 -6.99 0.41 13.77
CA ARG A 157 -7.97 1.46 13.52
C ARG A 157 -7.68 2.72 14.36
N GLN A 158 -7.35 2.55 15.63
CA GLN A 158 -6.95 3.66 16.49
C GLN A 158 -5.64 4.32 16.01
N ARG A 159 -4.66 3.54 15.54
CA ARG A 159 -3.35 4.02 15.09
C ARG A 159 -3.43 4.83 13.81
N TYR A 160 -4.23 4.38 12.86
CA TYR A 160 -4.28 4.97 11.51
C TYR A 160 -5.43 5.97 11.33
N GLY A 161 -6.47 5.95 12.18
CA GLY A 161 -7.58 6.89 12.06
C GLY A 161 -8.21 6.87 10.66
N GLU A 162 -8.07 7.97 9.92
CA GLU A 162 -8.59 8.13 8.55
C GLU A 162 -7.63 7.71 7.44
N HIS A 163 -6.43 7.23 7.79
CA HIS A 163 -5.33 6.95 6.85
C HIS A 163 -5.40 5.53 6.25
N TRP A 164 -6.55 5.19 5.68
CA TRP A 164 -6.83 3.94 4.98
C TRP A 164 -7.18 4.20 3.53
N VAL A 165 -7.01 3.21 2.66
CA VAL A 165 -7.61 3.32 1.32
C VAL A 165 -9.14 3.33 1.42
N PRO A 166 -9.86 3.99 0.50
CA PRO A 166 -11.32 4.17 0.59
C PRO A 166 -12.11 2.89 0.81
N ALA A 167 -11.74 1.80 0.13
CA ALA A 167 -12.39 0.50 0.29
C ALA A 167 -12.35 -0.02 1.75
N LEU A 168 -11.27 0.25 2.47
CA LEU A 168 -11.13 -0.17 3.86
C LEU A 168 -11.85 0.79 4.81
N THR A 169 -11.88 2.08 4.50
CA THR A 169 -12.68 3.05 5.26
C THR A 169 -14.15 2.65 5.27
N GLU A 170 -14.72 2.31 4.10
CA GLU A 170 -16.10 1.84 3.99
C GLU A 170 -16.34 0.55 4.81
N LEU A 171 -15.42 -0.42 4.76
CA LEU A 171 -15.53 -1.66 5.55
C LEU A 171 -15.43 -1.42 7.05
N ILE A 172 -14.57 -0.49 7.49
CA ILE A 172 -14.40 -0.12 8.90
C ILE A 172 -15.68 0.54 9.42
N ASP A 173 -16.24 1.50 8.67
CA ASP A 173 -17.47 2.20 9.03
C ASP A 173 -18.66 1.22 9.15
N GLU A 174 -18.78 0.28 8.22
CA GLU A 174 -19.79 -0.77 8.30
C GLU A 174 -19.59 -1.70 9.49
N HIS A 175 -18.35 -2.06 9.78
CA HIS A 175 -18.01 -2.94 10.90
C HIS A 175 -18.35 -2.27 12.24
N GLU A 176 -18.02 -1.01 12.41
CA GLU A 176 -18.30 -0.25 13.61
C GLU A 176 -19.80 -0.04 13.80
N SER A 177 -20.54 0.26 12.72
CA SER A 177 -21.99 0.43 12.76
C SER A 177 -22.77 -0.84 13.17
N LYS A 178 -22.20 -2.02 12.92
CA LYS A 178 -22.81 -3.31 13.30
C LYS A 178 -22.54 -3.73 14.76
N ASN A 179 -21.56 -3.08 15.40
CA ASN A 179 -21.13 -3.38 16.77
C ASN A 179 -21.62 -2.36 17.81
N VAL A 180 -22.42 -1.38 17.42
CA VAL A 180 -23.13 -0.41 18.27
C VAL A 180 -24.59 -0.85 18.45
#